data_bd0eae6f27caebcf2f79e513a3db5f67
#
_entry.id   bd0eae6f27caebcf2f79e513a3db5f67
#
_cell.length_a   1.000
_cell.length_b   1.000
_cell.length_c   1.000
_cell.angle_alpha   90.00
_cell.angle_beta   90.00
_cell.angle_gamma   90.00
#
_symmetry.space_group_name_H-M   'P 1'
#
loop_
_entity.id
_entity.type
_entity.pdbx_description
1 polymer ?
#
loop_
_entity_poly.entity_id
_entity_poly.type
_entity_poly.pdbx_seq_one_letter_code
_entity_poly.pdbx_strand_id
1 'polypeptide(L)'
;LGDVYKRQDVTKKNLLLYKTYLIENFKAKSVNLKIQAINRYLEYIGKPNLRLKFIKVQQRLFLENVISDADYVFFKKRLKKEQNLEWYFVVRFLCATGARVSELIKIKVEHVKLGYIDLYAKGGKIRRIYIPITLRKETIKWLEEQNLESGYIFRNRFGERITTRGISQQLKNFATKFG
;
A
#
# COMPACT_ATOMS: atom_id res chain seq x y z
N LEU A 1 41.56 -17.79 -7.59
CA LEU A 1 42.19 -16.62 -8.25
C LEU A 1 41.06 -15.61 -8.48
N GLY A 2 40.96 -14.67 -7.54
CA GLY A 2 39.86 -13.72 -7.50
C GLY A 2 39.96 -12.71 -8.64
N ASP A 3 38.89 -12.56 -9.39
CA ASP A 3 38.68 -11.44 -10.27
C ASP A 3 38.67 -10.15 -9.44
N VAL A 4 39.74 -9.41 -9.55
CA VAL A 4 39.84 -8.05 -9.04
C VAL A 4 38.88 -7.21 -9.88
N TYR A 5 37.67 -7.01 -9.39
CA TYR A 5 36.77 -5.98 -9.91
C TYR A 5 37.51 -4.64 -9.82
N LYS A 6 38.10 -4.21 -10.92
CA LYS A 6 38.64 -2.85 -11.05
C LYS A 6 37.49 -1.90 -10.71
N ARG A 7 37.61 -1.17 -9.59
CA ARG A 7 36.71 -0.05 -9.29
C ARG A 7 36.78 0.91 -10.46
N GLN A 8 35.79 0.83 -11.36
CA GLN A 8 35.71 1.78 -12.48
C GLN A 8 35.55 3.17 -11.86
N ASP A 9 36.41 4.09 -12.28
CA ASP A 9 36.31 5.47 -11.83
C ASP A 9 34.97 6.05 -12.21
N VAL A 10 34.25 6.56 -11.20
CA VAL A 10 32.97 7.21 -11.40
C VAL A 10 33.20 8.52 -12.14
N THR A 11 32.89 8.52 -13.44
CA THR A 11 33.01 9.68 -14.32
C THR A 11 31.65 10.28 -14.65
N LYS A 12 31.63 11.55 -15.01
CA LYS A 12 30.40 12.24 -15.45
C LYS A 12 29.77 11.55 -16.67
N LYS A 13 30.60 11.10 -17.61
CA LYS A 13 30.16 10.37 -18.82
C LYS A 13 29.40 9.11 -18.47
N ASN A 14 29.95 8.26 -17.57
CA ASN A 14 29.32 7.00 -17.16
C ASN A 14 28.03 7.24 -16.42
N LEU A 15 27.95 8.28 -15.58
CA LEU A 15 26.75 8.66 -14.87
C LEU A 15 25.63 9.15 -15.82
N LEU A 16 25.99 9.88 -16.87
CA LEU A 16 25.01 10.31 -17.87
C LEU A 16 24.49 9.13 -18.70
N LEU A 17 25.36 8.22 -19.13
CA LEU A 17 24.96 6.97 -19.81
C LEU A 17 24.00 6.15 -18.93
N TYR A 18 24.32 6.00 -17.65
CA TYR A 18 23.46 5.32 -16.71
C TYR A 18 22.10 6.03 -16.52
N LYS A 19 22.10 7.35 -16.48
CA LYS A 19 20.85 8.13 -16.45
C LYS A 19 19.99 7.89 -17.67
N THR A 20 20.58 7.85 -18.88
CA THR A 20 19.87 7.52 -20.13
C THR A 20 19.26 6.13 -20.05
N TYR A 21 20.03 5.12 -19.65
CA TYR A 21 19.51 3.78 -19.40
C TYR A 21 18.32 3.76 -18.42
N LEU A 22 18.40 4.53 -17.33
CA LEU A 22 17.29 4.61 -16.38
C LEU A 22 16.03 5.22 -17.00
N ILE A 23 16.17 6.25 -17.83
CA ILE A 23 15.05 6.91 -18.51
C ILE A 23 14.35 5.95 -19.48
N GLU A 24 15.10 5.16 -20.20
CA GLU A 24 14.59 4.19 -21.18
C GLU A 24 13.87 3.00 -20.52
N ASN A 25 14.32 2.57 -19.33
CA ASN A 25 13.87 1.32 -18.72
C ASN A 25 12.93 1.49 -17.51
N PHE A 26 12.76 2.71 -16.96
CA PHE A 26 11.99 2.93 -15.73
C PHE A 26 11.05 4.13 -15.82
N LYS A 27 9.97 4.08 -15.06
CA LYS A 27 9.04 5.22 -14.89
C LYS A 27 9.75 6.40 -14.21
N ALA A 28 9.41 7.61 -14.61
CA ALA A 28 10.05 8.86 -14.17
C ALA A 28 10.26 8.99 -12.64
N LYS A 29 9.26 8.60 -11.83
CA LYS A 29 9.40 8.58 -10.36
C LYS A 29 10.49 7.62 -9.88
N SER A 30 10.60 6.43 -10.49
CA SER A 30 11.64 5.43 -10.17
C SER A 30 13.01 5.90 -10.60
N VAL A 31 13.12 6.57 -11.76
CA VAL A 31 14.36 7.21 -12.22
C VAL A 31 14.87 8.20 -11.19
N ASN A 32 14.01 9.11 -10.72
CA ASN A 32 14.40 10.12 -9.74
C ASN A 32 14.81 9.51 -8.39
N LEU A 33 14.15 8.43 -7.96
CA LEU A 33 14.55 7.70 -6.74
C LEU A 33 15.95 7.10 -6.88
N LYS A 34 16.25 6.50 -8.03
CA LYS A 34 17.59 5.95 -8.33
C LYS A 34 18.65 7.06 -8.44
N ILE A 35 18.33 8.18 -9.08
CA ILE A 35 19.21 9.37 -9.13
C ILE A 35 19.48 9.90 -7.73
N GLN A 36 18.48 9.95 -6.85
CA GLN A 36 18.67 10.37 -5.47
C GLN A 36 19.66 9.48 -4.72
N ALA A 37 19.53 8.17 -4.87
CA ALA A 37 20.47 7.21 -4.26
C ALA A 37 21.90 7.42 -4.75
N ILE A 38 22.08 7.58 -6.07
CA ILE A 38 23.40 7.87 -6.67
C ILE A 38 23.96 9.18 -6.14
N ASN A 39 23.16 10.24 -6.10
CA ASN A 39 23.63 11.54 -5.60
C ASN A 39 24.08 11.46 -4.14
N ARG A 40 23.40 10.69 -3.29
CA ARG A 40 23.83 10.42 -1.91
C ARG A 40 25.15 9.65 -1.84
N TYR A 41 25.34 8.66 -2.74
CA TYR A 41 26.60 7.95 -2.83
C TYR A 41 27.74 8.87 -3.29
N LEU A 42 27.50 9.75 -4.27
CA LEU A 42 28.48 10.72 -4.73
C LEU A 42 28.90 11.72 -3.64
N GLU A 43 27.96 12.15 -2.81
CA GLU A 43 28.29 12.95 -1.61
C GLU A 43 29.18 12.16 -0.66
N TYR A 44 28.84 10.94 -0.36
CA TYR A 44 29.61 10.07 0.54
C TYR A 44 31.05 9.85 0.08
N ILE A 45 31.30 9.69 -1.22
CA ILE A 45 32.65 9.51 -1.77
C ILE A 45 33.37 10.82 -2.09
N GLY A 46 32.84 11.98 -1.66
CA GLY A 46 33.48 13.31 -1.84
C GLY A 46 33.44 13.83 -3.29
N LYS A 47 32.51 13.37 -4.14
CA LYS A 47 32.35 13.80 -5.54
C LYS A 47 30.99 14.50 -5.80
N PRO A 48 30.58 15.51 -5.01
CA PRO A 48 29.26 16.16 -5.17
C PRO A 48 29.11 16.93 -6.50
N ASN A 49 30.22 17.33 -7.12
CA ASN A 49 30.27 17.97 -8.44
C ASN A 49 29.75 17.09 -9.58
N LEU A 50 29.72 15.78 -9.38
CA LEU A 50 29.22 14.80 -10.36
C LEU A 50 27.71 14.55 -10.25
N ARG A 51 26.98 15.18 -9.33
CA ARG A 51 25.56 14.98 -9.13
C ARG A 51 24.76 15.06 -10.42
N LEU A 52 23.77 14.18 -10.53
CA LEU A 52 22.82 14.14 -11.64
C LEU A 52 21.61 15.01 -11.34
N LYS A 53 21.17 15.80 -12.31
CA LYS A 53 19.89 16.51 -12.23
C LYS A 53 18.73 15.53 -12.35
N PHE A 54 17.68 15.75 -11.54
CA PHE A 54 16.43 15.01 -11.66
C PHE A 54 15.75 15.27 -12.99
N ILE A 55 14.95 14.31 -13.44
CA ILE A 55 14.07 14.50 -14.60
C ILE A 55 12.75 15.13 -14.13
N LYS A 56 12.13 15.93 -15.01
CA LYS A 56 10.81 16.47 -14.76
C LYS A 56 9.80 15.32 -14.70
N VAL A 57 8.97 15.29 -13.63
CA VAL A 57 7.87 14.36 -13.49
C VAL A 57 6.59 15.13 -13.72
N GLN A 58 5.88 14.81 -14.79
CA GLN A 58 4.56 15.36 -15.03
C GLN A 58 3.60 14.80 -13.98
N GLN A 59 3.06 15.65 -13.13
CA GLN A 59 2.00 15.25 -12.21
C GLN A 59 0.72 15.10 -13.01
N ARG A 60 0.14 13.90 -13.00
CA ARG A 60 -1.20 13.70 -13.54
C ARG A 60 -2.18 14.38 -12.60
N LEU A 61 -2.94 15.33 -13.10
CA LEU A 61 -3.94 16.08 -12.34
C LEU A 61 -5.14 15.19 -11.95
N PHE A 62 -5.34 14.08 -12.66
CA PHE A 62 -6.44 13.15 -12.43
C PHE A 62 -5.91 11.74 -12.15
N LEU A 63 -6.52 11.07 -11.19
CA LEU A 63 -6.30 9.66 -10.91
C LEU A 63 -7.19 8.85 -11.87
N GLU A 64 -6.59 8.23 -12.89
CA GLU A 64 -7.31 7.45 -13.91
C GLU A 64 -7.92 6.13 -13.38
N ASN A 65 -7.49 5.66 -12.21
CA ASN A 65 -7.90 4.37 -11.65
C ASN A 65 -8.52 4.53 -10.26
N VAL A 66 -9.50 5.42 -10.15
CA VAL A 66 -10.32 5.54 -8.93
C VAL A 66 -11.56 4.72 -9.14
N ILE A 67 -11.86 3.83 -8.18
CA ILE A 67 -13.11 3.09 -8.18
C ILE A 67 -14.29 4.08 -8.11
N SER A 68 -15.26 3.93 -8.99
CA SER A 68 -16.47 4.75 -8.96
C SER A 68 -17.42 4.29 -7.85
N ASP A 69 -18.37 5.16 -7.46
CA ASP A 69 -19.42 4.79 -6.51
C ASP A 69 -20.25 3.61 -7.02
N ALA A 70 -20.51 3.56 -8.34
CA ALA A 70 -21.23 2.46 -8.98
C ALA A 70 -20.47 1.14 -8.87
N ASP A 71 -19.16 1.14 -9.15
CA ASP A 71 -18.29 -0.04 -9.01
C ASP A 71 -18.23 -0.50 -7.56
N TYR A 72 -18.09 0.44 -6.61
CA TYR A 72 -18.09 0.11 -5.19
C TYR A 72 -19.40 -0.56 -4.76
N VAL A 73 -20.54 0.00 -5.17
CA VAL A 73 -21.87 -0.56 -4.85
C VAL A 73 -22.04 -1.94 -5.48
N PHE A 74 -21.66 -2.09 -6.77
CA PHE A 74 -21.70 -3.37 -7.48
C PHE A 74 -20.84 -4.43 -6.77
N PHE A 75 -19.58 -4.11 -6.50
CA PHE A 75 -18.64 -5.01 -5.86
C PHE A 75 -19.13 -5.49 -4.49
N LYS A 76 -19.61 -4.56 -3.68
CA LYS A 76 -20.17 -4.85 -2.36
C LYS A 76 -21.40 -5.76 -2.43
N LYS A 77 -22.33 -5.51 -3.36
CA LYS A 77 -23.50 -6.37 -3.58
C LYS A 77 -23.09 -7.79 -4.02
N ARG A 78 -22.09 -7.88 -4.90
CA ARG A 78 -21.59 -9.17 -5.40
C ARG A 78 -20.98 -10.00 -4.28
N LEU A 79 -20.13 -9.40 -3.44
CA LEU A 79 -19.54 -10.09 -2.30
C LEU A 79 -20.59 -10.59 -1.30
N LYS A 80 -21.65 -9.80 -1.05
CA LYS A 80 -22.79 -10.25 -0.21
C LYS A 80 -23.55 -11.42 -0.85
N LYS A 81 -23.85 -11.36 -2.15
CA LYS A 81 -24.55 -12.41 -2.87
C LYS A 81 -23.78 -13.72 -2.84
N GLU A 82 -22.45 -13.67 -2.92
CA GLU A 82 -21.58 -14.83 -2.84
C GLU A 82 -21.28 -15.30 -1.40
N GLN A 83 -21.96 -14.75 -0.39
CA GLN A 83 -21.76 -15.05 1.03
C GLN A 83 -20.32 -14.80 1.50
N ASN A 84 -19.58 -13.96 0.79
CA ASN A 84 -18.16 -13.65 1.08
C ASN A 84 -18.06 -12.47 2.04
N LEU A 85 -18.57 -12.64 3.26
CA LEU A 85 -18.76 -11.56 4.23
C LEU A 85 -17.44 -10.98 4.72
N GLU A 86 -16.39 -11.78 4.88
CA GLU A 86 -15.08 -11.27 5.29
C GLU A 86 -14.57 -10.21 4.30
N TRP A 87 -14.61 -10.51 3.00
CA TRP A 87 -14.17 -9.58 1.96
C TRP A 87 -15.13 -8.41 1.76
N TYR A 88 -16.42 -8.62 2.01
CA TYR A 88 -17.38 -7.53 2.10
C TYR A 88 -16.97 -6.51 3.18
N PHE A 89 -16.59 -6.97 4.38
CA PHE A 89 -16.14 -6.08 5.43
C PHE A 89 -14.76 -5.48 5.15
N VAL A 90 -13.82 -6.21 4.54
CA VAL A 90 -12.53 -5.64 4.08
C VAL A 90 -12.78 -4.42 3.17
N VAL A 91 -13.62 -4.57 2.15
CA VAL A 91 -13.95 -3.48 1.22
C VAL A 91 -14.69 -2.33 1.93
N ARG A 92 -15.65 -2.66 2.78
CA ARG A 92 -16.40 -1.68 3.57
C ARG A 92 -15.50 -0.85 4.47
N PHE A 93 -14.57 -1.49 5.18
CA PHE A 93 -13.63 -0.78 6.05
C PHE A 93 -12.68 0.11 5.26
N LEU A 94 -12.11 -0.37 4.16
CA LEU A 94 -11.22 0.45 3.32
C LEU A 94 -11.92 1.72 2.83
N CYS A 95 -13.15 1.58 2.30
CA CYS A 95 -13.88 2.71 1.75
C CYS A 95 -14.43 3.66 2.82
N ALA A 96 -14.98 3.13 3.92
CA ALA A 96 -15.63 3.94 4.94
C ALA A 96 -14.67 4.64 5.90
N THR A 97 -13.46 4.11 6.09
CA THR A 97 -12.50 4.64 7.06
C THR A 97 -11.31 5.35 6.42
N GLY A 98 -11.06 5.12 5.12
CA GLY A 98 -9.85 5.59 4.45
C GLY A 98 -8.56 4.99 5.05
N ALA A 99 -8.65 3.85 5.73
CA ALA A 99 -7.50 3.14 6.27
C ALA A 99 -6.59 2.63 5.15
N ARG A 100 -5.28 2.74 5.35
CA ARG A 100 -4.33 2.03 4.50
C ARG A 100 -4.46 0.53 4.73
N VAL A 101 -4.15 -0.29 3.73
CA VAL A 101 -4.19 -1.76 3.87
C VAL A 101 -3.35 -2.24 5.06
N SER A 102 -2.18 -1.62 5.30
CA SER A 102 -1.31 -1.91 6.45
C SER A 102 -1.89 -1.48 7.81
N GLU A 103 -2.87 -0.59 7.81
CA GLU A 103 -3.61 -0.13 8.98
C GLU A 103 -4.83 -1.02 9.22
N LEU A 104 -5.54 -1.37 8.15
CA LEU A 104 -6.71 -2.25 8.16
C LEU A 104 -6.42 -3.59 8.85
N ILE A 105 -5.32 -4.25 8.49
CA ILE A 105 -4.94 -5.55 9.05
C ILE A 105 -4.64 -5.51 10.56
N LYS A 106 -4.53 -4.33 11.16
CA LYS A 106 -4.31 -4.14 12.60
C LYS A 106 -5.61 -3.97 13.39
N ILE A 107 -6.75 -3.87 12.71
CA ILE A 107 -8.03 -3.69 13.38
C ILE A 107 -8.39 -4.97 14.13
N LYS A 108 -8.75 -4.81 15.39
CA LYS A 108 -9.19 -5.87 16.29
C LYS A 108 -10.64 -5.66 16.70
N VAL A 109 -11.25 -6.69 17.27
CA VAL A 109 -12.61 -6.64 17.84
C VAL A 109 -12.75 -5.50 18.85
N GLU A 110 -11.74 -5.30 19.70
CA GLU A 110 -11.72 -4.25 20.71
C GLU A 110 -11.81 -2.85 20.06
N HIS A 111 -11.11 -2.64 18.92
CA HIS A 111 -11.18 -1.37 18.19
C HIS A 111 -12.57 -1.15 17.58
N VAL A 112 -13.21 -2.22 17.10
CA VAL A 112 -14.60 -2.13 16.59
C VAL A 112 -15.54 -1.78 17.74
N LYS A 113 -15.40 -2.39 18.91
CA LYS A 113 -16.20 -2.08 20.10
C LYS A 113 -15.99 -0.64 20.59
N LEU A 114 -14.77 -0.09 20.50
CA LEU A 114 -14.45 1.31 20.82
C LEU A 114 -14.94 2.30 19.75
N GLY A 115 -14.96 1.88 18.49
CA GLY A 115 -15.32 2.72 17.34
C GLY A 115 -14.15 3.48 16.73
N TYR A 116 -12.90 3.20 17.12
CA TYR A 116 -11.69 3.78 16.55
C TYR A 116 -10.46 2.92 16.80
N ILE A 117 -9.39 3.21 16.07
CA ILE A 117 -8.04 2.68 16.30
C ILE A 117 -7.01 3.81 16.25
N ASP A 118 -6.12 3.85 17.23
CA ASP A 118 -4.98 4.75 17.27
C ASP A 118 -3.73 4.05 16.73
N LEU A 119 -3.10 4.65 15.75
CA LEU A 119 -1.94 4.11 15.05
C LEU A 119 -0.76 5.06 15.18
N TYR A 120 0.37 4.53 15.59
CA TYR A 120 1.61 5.28 15.62
C TYR A 120 2.18 5.43 14.21
N ALA A 121 2.34 6.67 13.76
CA ALA A 121 2.98 7.03 12.50
C ALA A 121 4.46 7.41 12.73
N LYS A 122 5.22 7.48 11.64
CA LYS A 122 6.61 7.91 11.66
C LYS A 122 6.75 9.29 12.31
N GLY A 123 7.70 9.44 13.23
CA GLY A 123 7.95 10.69 13.97
C GLY A 123 7.08 10.88 15.23
N GLY A 124 6.56 9.80 15.83
CA GLY A 124 5.81 9.84 17.09
C GLY A 124 4.38 10.40 16.96
N LYS A 125 3.92 10.68 15.74
CA LYS A 125 2.54 11.16 15.50
C LYS A 125 1.55 10.03 15.64
N ILE A 126 0.43 10.29 16.33
CA ILE A 126 -0.70 9.37 16.43
C ILE A 126 -1.71 9.75 15.35
N ARG A 127 -2.15 8.74 14.58
CA ARG A 127 -3.25 8.86 13.65
C ARG A 127 -4.43 8.04 14.15
N ARG A 128 -5.54 8.72 14.44
CA ARG A 128 -6.79 8.05 14.77
C ARG A 128 -7.62 7.77 13.52
N ILE A 129 -8.11 6.55 13.40
CA ILE A 129 -9.03 6.12 12.36
C ILE A 129 -10.36 5.79 13.03
N TYR A 130 -11.41 6.52 12.67
CA TYR A 130 -12.76 6.29 13.20
C TYR A 130 -13.50 5.25 12.38
N ILE A 131 -14.27 4.41 13.05
CA ILE A 131 -15.14 3.41 12.44
C ILE A 131 -16.57 3.96 12.49
N PRO A 132 -17.19 4.28 11.34
CA PRO A 132 -18.56 4.83 11.30
C PRO A 132 -19.56 3.94 12.02
N ILE A 133 -20.55 4.55 12.67
CA ILE A 133 -21.49 3.85 13.55
C ILE A 133 -22.26 2.73 12.84
N THR A 134 -22.65 2.94 11.58
CA THR A 134 -23.35 1.95 10.77
C THR A 134 -22.45 0.73 10.48
N LEU A 135 -21.20 0.98 10.07
CA LEU A 135 -20.23 -0.09 9.83
C LEU A 135 -19.91 -0.85 11.13
N ARG A 136 -19.75 -0.12 12.25
CA ARG A 136 -19.51 -0.71 13.56
C ARG A 136 -20.61 -1.67 13.97
N LYS A 137 -21.89 -1.28 13.88
CA LYS A 137 -23.04 -2.12 14.22
C LYS A 137 -23.11 -3.38 13.34
N GLU A 138 -22.97 -3.23 12.02
CA GLU A 138 -22.95 -4.37 11.11
C GLU A 138 -21.77 -5.32 11.41
N THR A 139 -20.61 -4.77 11.71
CA THR A 139 -19.42 -5.57 12.01
C THR A 139 -19.57 -6.34 13.32
N ILE A 140 -20.10 -5.72 14.37
CA ILE A 140 -20.33 -6.40 15.66
C ILE A 140 -21.22 -7.63 15.45
N LYS A 141 -22.34 -7.47 14.73
CA LYS A 141 -23.24 -8.59 14.43
C LYS A 141 -22.53 -9.71 13.67
N TRP A 142 -21.72 -9.36 12.65
CA TRP A 142 -20.95 -10.34 11.90
C TRP A 142 -19.91 -11.07 12.76
N LEU A 143 -19.26 -10.37 13.71
CA LEU A 143 -18.29 -10.97 14.63
C LEU A 143 -18.97 -11.93 15.63
N GLU A 144 -20.15 -11.59 16.10
CA GLU A 144 -20.99 -12.46 16.95
C GLU A 144 -21.37 -13.74 16.20
N GLU A 145 -21.82 -13.63 14.95
CA GLU A 145 -22.12 -14.78 14.08
C GLU A 145 -20.89 -15.69 13.83
N GLN A 146 -19.68 -15.14 13.92
CA GLN A 146 -18.42 -15.87 13.80
C GLN A 146 -17.85 -16.37 15.14
N ASN A 147 -18.53 -16.11 16.26
CA ASN A 147 -18.04 -16.36 17.64
C ASN A 147 -16.65 -15.76 17.88
N LEU A 148 -16.39 -14.56 17.32
CA LEU A 148 -15.13 -13.86 17.47
C LEU A 148 -15.23 -12.74 18.49
N GLU A 149 -14.79 -13.02 19.72
CA GLU A 149 -14.90 -12.10 20.85
C GLU A 149 -13.70 -11.15 21.00
N SER A 150 -12.52 -11.52 20.49
CA SER A 150 -11.28 -10.77 20.64
C SER A 150 -10.30 -11.04 19.50
N GLY A 151 -9.27 -10.18 19.36
CA GLY A 151 -8.21 -10.34 18.39
C GLY A 151 -8.52 -9.72 17.02
N TYR A 152 -7.74 -10.07 15.98
CA TYR A 152 -7.85 -9.48 14.65
C TYR A 152 -9.15 -9.87 13.96
N ILE A 153 -9.86 -8.89 13.36
CA ILE A 153 -11.13 -9.12 12.66
C ILE A 153 -10.95 -9.69 11.25
N PHE A 154 -9.81 -9.42 10.60
CA PHE A 154 -9.48 -9.96 9.29
C PHE A 154 -8.39 -11.01 9.43
N ARG A 155 -8.74 -12.27 9.14
CA ARG A 155 -7.90 -13.44 9.37
C ARG A 155 -7.72 -14.23 8.07
N ASN A 156 -6.64 -14.97 8.00
CA ASN A 156 -6.41 -15.93 6.94
C ASN A 156 -7.13 -17.27 7.27
N ARG A 157 -7.07 -18.20 6.35
CA ARG A 157 -7.69 -19.55 6.51
C ARG A 157 -7.18 -20.36 7.72
N PHE A 158 -6.06 -19.92 8.31
CA PHE A 158 -5.47 -20.55 9.50
C PHE A 158 -5.86 -19.83 10.80
N GLY A 159 -6.73 -18.82 10.75
CA GLY A 159 -7.14 -18.03 11.90
C GLY A 159 -6.16 -16.92 12.29
N GLU A 160 -5.04 -16.77 11.58
CA GLU A 160 -4.04 -15.73 11.83
C GLU A 160 -4.39 -14.42 11.13
N ARG A 161 -3.75 -13.32 11.55
CA ARG A 161 -3.93 -12.02 10.90
C ARG A 161 -3.63 -12.08 9.40
N ILE A 162 -4.55 -11.59 8.58
CA ILE A 162 -4.33 -11.47 7.13
C ILE A 162 -3.14 -10.55 6.81
N THR A 163 -2.44 -10.81 5.71
CA THR A 163 -1.31 -9.98 5.27
C THR A 163 -1.75 -8.94 4.24
N THR A 164 -0.99 -7.84 4.13
CA THR A 164 -1.22 -6.82 3.10
C THR A 164 -1.12 -7.39 1.69
N ARG A 165 -0.20 -8.34 1.46
CA ARG A 165 -0.05 -9.04 0.19
C ARG A 165 -1.27 -9.92 -0.11
N GLY A 166 -1.79 -10.62 0.90
CA GLY A 166 -3.01 -11.43 0.77
C GLY A 166 -4.21 -10.60 0.33
N ILE A 167 -4.43 -9.43 0.98
CA ILE A 167 -5.49 -8.50 0.59
C ILE A 167 -5.30 -8.03 -0.86
N SER A 168 -4.11 -7.56 -1.22
CA SER A 168 -3.84 -7.05 -2.57
C SER A 168 -4.02 -8.13 -3.65
N GLN A 169 -3.60 -9.35 -3.37
CA GLN A 169 -3.77 -10.46 -4.31
C GLN A 169 -5.24 -10.84 -4.48
N GLN A 170 -5.98 -10.92 -3.39
CA GLN A 170 -7.39 -11.31 -3.46
C GLN A 170 -8.26 -10.23 -4.11
N LEU A 171 -7.98 -8.95 -3.88
CA LEU A 171 -8.67 -7.87 -4.60
C LEU A 171 -8.39 -7.93 -6.11
N LYS A 172 -7.19 -8.30 -6.54
CA LYS A 172 -6.88 -8.57 -7.96
C LYS A 172 -7.70 -9.75 -8.50
N ASN A 173 -7.77 -10.83 -7.74
CA ASN A 173 -8.57 -12.01 -8.14
C ASN A 173 -10.04 -11.64 -8.32
N PHE A 174 -10.60 -10.82 -7.43
CA PHE A 174 -11.97 -10.32 -7.58
C PHE A 174 -12.13 -9.40 -8.78
N ALA A 175 -11.16 -8.51 -9.05
CA ALA A 175 -11.20 -7.66 -10.24
C ALA A 175 -11.23 -8.50 -11.53
N THR A 176 -10.45 -9.58 -11.60
CA THR A 176 -10.49 -10.52 -12.73
C THR A 176 -11.82 -11.29 -12.81
N LYS A 177 -12.41 -11.66 -11.65
CA LYS A 177 -13.64 -12.46 -11.59
C LYS A 177 -14.90 -11.65 -11.92
N PHE A 178 -14.93 -10.38 -11.56
CA PHE A 178 -16.14 -9.56 -11.65
C PHE A 178 -16.15 -8.56 -12.82
N GLY A 179 -15.01 -8.39 -13.51
CA GLY A 179 -14.81 -7.48 -14.65
C GLY A 179 -14.14 -6.22 -14.20
#